data_c72ecd92e85bc9d8efe7bbc40c4771ad
#
_entry.id   c72ecd92e85bc9d8efe7bbc40c4771ad
#
_cell.length_a   1.000
_cell.length_b   1.000
_cell.length_c   1.000
_cell.angle_alpha   90.00
_cell.angle_beta   90.00
_cell.angle_gamma   90.00
#
_symmetry.space_group_name_H-M   'P 1'
#
loop_
_entity.id
_entity.type
_entity.pdbx_description
1 polymer ?
#
loop_
_entity_poly.entity_id
_entity_poly.type
_entity_poly.pdbx_seq_one_letter_code
_entity_poly.pdbx_strand_id
1 'polypeptide(L)'
;NELNYRLSNTVNPSLGPDSPRSFDAGTMTQQETQLHADFVYPWETGMFAAPLNVAFGAEWREESFEIEAGDQASWQAGPYARVLDPDTGNYIGLAVGSSGFPGYAQSTAGKHSRSNWATYLDLETDVTKRLTLGLATRFEDFSDFGTTFNWKASGRFAFNDAIALRASVNTGFRAPTPGQSNISDVSTNIDALTGGLLLTTTQPPASPLAQYYGARSLHPEESFNVAAGMVFQWGDGYVLSVDYFNIEVEDRIAMTSRITITPADRAALLASGVDPGQVQSVRFFGNFFDTKTEGVDVVLRKSWAFDSGAQLGATASANYTSSEVTKIRDPRAVDRERKIEISDFNPKVRGMLALNYAVDRWHSLVRANYYGKWTDAVPNATPTAVSFDQTFPAEWLMDLELGYDFTDSVTGTLGAENVFDVYPDEDRRSGQRANGIVYPQFSPFGYNGAFYYGRVAVRF
;
A
#
# COMPACT_ATOMS: atom_id res chain seq x y z
N ASN A 1 -2.51 9.79 14.05
CA ASN A 1 -2.69 8.33 14.18
C ASN A 1 -1.84 7.84 15.35
N GLU A 2 -2.45 7.07 16.25
CA GLU A 2 -1.80 6.48 17.42
C GLU A 2 -2.13 4.99 17.46
N LEU A 3 -1.11 4.16 17.65
CA LEU A 3 -1.20 2.71 17.76
C LEU A 3 -0.65 2.29 19.12
N ASN A 4 -1.55 1.88 20.01
CA ASN A 4 -1.22 1.33 21.32
C ASN A 4 -1.17 -0.20 21.26
N TYR A 5 -0.02 -0.78 21.57
CA TYR A 5 0.17 -2.24 21.56
C TYR A 5 -0.04 -2.83 22.96
N ARG A 6 -1.18 -3.49 23.16
CA ARG A 6 -1.51 -4.18 24.41
C ARG A 6 -1.64 -5.68 24.18
N LEU A 7 -0.91 -6.43 24.95
CA LEU A 7 -0.90 -7.89 24.91
C LEU A 7 -1.54 -8.45 26.16
N SER A 8 -2.32 -9.52 26.02
CA SER A 8 -2.92 -10.25 27.11
C SER A 8 -2.78 -11.76 26.89
N ASN A 9 -2.79 -12.53 27.99
CA ASN A 9 -2.62 -13.98 27.98
C ASN A 9 -1.32 -14.45 27.32
N THR A 10 -0.26 -13.67 27.42
CA THR A 10 1.08 -14.00 26.92
C THR A 10 2.11 -13.84 28.04
N VAL A 11 3.36 -14.19 27.76
CA VAL A 11 4.47 -14.10 28.72
C VAL A 11 5.73 -13.60 28.03
N ASN A 12 6.66 -13.01 28.78
CA ASN A 12 8.06 -12.91 28.38
C ASN A 12 8.79 -14.16 28.89
N PRO A 13 9.10 -15.14 28.01
CA PRO A 13 9.68 -16.41 28.43
C PRO A 13 10.98 -16.27 29.22
N SER A 14 11.80 -15.24 28.89
CA SER A 14 13.07 -15.01 29.55
C SER A 14 12.95 -14.60 31.01
N LEU A 15 11.78 -14.11 31.45
CA LEU A 15 11.51 -13.81 32.86
C LEU A 15 11.08 -15.06 33.64
N GLY A 16 10.75 -16.17 32.97
CA GLY A 16 10.31 -17.42 33.61
C GLY A 16 9.02 -17.25 34.41
N PRO A 17 8.95 -17.83 35.64
CA PRO A 17 7.74 -17.76 36.46
C PRO A 17 7.31 -16.35 36.89
N ASP A 18 8.23 -15.39 36.88
CA ASP A 18 7.99 -14.01 37.29
C ASP A 18 7.43 -13.15 36.17
N SER A 19 7.19 -13.73 34.99
CA SER A 19 6.63 -12.97 33.85
C SER A 19 5.19 -12.53 34.11
N PRO A 20 4.87 -11.24 33.91
CA PRO A 20 3.49 -10.81 33.78
C PRO A 20 2.78 -11.55 32.65
N ARG A 21 1.45 -11.55 32.65
CA ARG A 21 0.62 -12.14 31.58
C ARG A 21 -0.08 -11.11 30.70
N SER A 22 0.09 -9.84 31.02
CA SER A 22 -0.41 -8.72 30.24
C SER A 22 0.65 -7.64 30.21
N PHE A 23 0.81 -6.99 29.08
CA PHE A 23 1.82 -5.98 28.83
C PHE A 23 1.20 -4.79 28.08
N ASP A 24 1.58 -3.58 28.46
CA ASP A 24 1.62 -2.46 27.54
C ASP A 24 2.94 -2.55 26.78
N ALA A 25 2.88 -2.86 25.51
CA ALA A 25 4.09 -3.07 24.70
C ALA A 25 4.60 -1.78 24.05
N GLY A 26 3.98 -0.64 24.37
CA GLY A 26 4.35 0.69 23.92
C GLY A 26 3.44 1.25 22.84
N THR A 27 3.72 2.48 22.46
CA THR A 27 2.91 3.27 21.54
C THR A 27 3.72 3.76 20.38
N MET A 28 3.10 3.79 19.20
CA MET A 28 3.63 4.44 18.00
C MET A 28 2.66 5.56 17.59
N THR A 29 3.16 6.78 17.48
CA THR A 29 2.35 7.95 17.09
C THR A 29 2.90 8.56 15.82
N GLN A 30 2.02 8.84 14.86
CA GLN A 30 2.30 9.67 13.70
C GLN A 30 1.37 10.87 13.69
N GLN A 31 1.94 12.06 13.59
CA GLN A 31 1.20 13.32 13.57
C GLN A 31 1.63 14.15 12.36
N GLU A 32 0.67 14.81 11.74
CA GLU A 32 0.90 15.78 10.68
C GLU A 32 0.13 17.07 11.00
N THR A 33 0.80 18.20 10.82
CA THR A 33 0.20 19.54 10.90
C THR A 33 0.48 20.24 9.58
N GLN A 34 -0.58 20.79 8.97
CA GLN A 34 -0.50 21.45 7.68
C GLN A 34 -1.21 22.79 7.70
N LEU A 35 -0.58 23.81 7.13
CA LEU A 35 -1.15 25.11 6.83
C LEU A 35 -0.98 25.39 5.35
N HIS A 36 -2.06 25.77 4.67
CA HIS A 36 -1.99 26.11 3.25
C HIS A 36 -2.88 27.34 2.96
N ALA A 37 -2.50 28.04 1.89
CA ALA A 37 -3.27 29.13 1.33
C ALA A 37 -3.29 29.01 -0.19
N ASP A 38 -4.49 28.91 -0.75
CA ASP A 38 -4.73 28.68 -2.17
C ASP A 38 -5.53 29.81 -2.76
N PHE A 39 -5.11 30.27 -3.94
CA PHE A 39 -5.74 31.34 -4.69
C PHE A 39 -6.03 30.90 -6.12
N VAL A 40 -7.20 31.25 -6.63
CA VAL A 40 -7.58 31.01 -8.03
C VAL A 40 -8.06 32.32 -8.63
N TYR A 41 -7.50 32.67 -9.76
CA TYR A 41 -7.84 33.88 -10.49
C TYR A 41 -8.14 33.57 -11.95
N PRO A 42 -9.38 33.73 -12.44
CA PRO A 42 -9.71 33.63 -13.86
C PRO A 42 -9.27 34.90 -14.57
N TRP A 43 -8.22 34.82 -15.36
CA TRP A 43 -7.66 35.97 -16.10
C TRP A 43 -8.21 36.03 -17.49
N GLU A 44 -8.98 37.10 -17.77
CA GLU A 44 -9.54 37.44 -19.09
C GLU A 44 -8.45 38.00 -19.99
N THR A 45 -7.72 37.14 -20.68
CA THR A 45 -6.62 37.57 -21.57
C THR A 45 -7.11 38.05 -22.94
N GLY A 46 -8.30 37.65 -23.38
CA GLY A 46 -8.81 37.86 -24.71
C GLY A 46 -8.09 37.08 -25.84
N MET A 47 -7.07 36.25 -25.48
CA MET A 47 -6.31 35.43 -26.43
C MET A 47 -6.87 34.02 -26.58
N PHE A 48 -7.59 33.53 -25.60
CA PHE A 48 -8.10 32.16 -25.50
C PHE A 48 -9.63 32.13 -25.64
N ALA A 49 -10.18 30.96 -25.86
CA ALA A 49 -11.63 30.75 -25.95
C ALA A 49 -12.35 30.82 -24.58
N ALA A 50 -11.60 30.65 -23.49
CA ALA A 50 -12.05 30.83 -22.13
C ALA A 50 -10.99 31.62 -21.32
N PRO A 51 -11.34 32.13 -20.12
CA PRO A 51 -10.37 32.74 -19.21
C PRO A 51 -9.22 31.78 -18.91
N LEU A 52 -8.00 32.31 -18.74
CA LEU A 52 -6.89 31.57 -18.20
C LEU A 52 -7.09 31.42 -16.67
N ASN A 53 -7.36 30.21 -16.20
CA ASN A 53 -7.39 29.93 -14.78
C ASN A 53 -5.95 29.87 -14.27
N VAL A 54 -5.62 30.80 -13.35
CA VAL A 54 -4.33 30.87 -12.68
C VAL A 54 -4.56 30.47 -11.22
N ALA A 55 -4.13 29.27 -10.84
CA ALA A 55 -4.14 28.83 -9.45
C ALA A 55 -2.71 28.84 -8.91
N PHE A 56 -2.51 29.37 -7.70
CA PHE A 56 -1.24 29.40 -7.03
C PHE A 56 -1.43 29.33 -5.51
N GLY A 57 -0.44 28.81 -4.82
CA GLY A 57 -0.53 28.70 -3.38
C GLY A 57 0.80 28.43 -2.71
N ALA A 58 0.75 28.44 -1.39
CA ALA A 58 1.85 28.10 -0.51
C ALA A 58 1.37 27.18 0.60
N GLU A 59 2.24 26.27 1.02
CA GLU A 59 1.98 25.28 2.05
C GLU A 59 3.17 25.22 3.01
N TRP A 60 2.87 25.04 4.30
CA TRP A 60 3.82 24.60 5.29
C TRP A 60 3.28 23.34 5.95
N ARG A 61 4.16 22.34 6.14
CA ARG A 61 3.79 21.07 6.76
C ARG A 61 4.88 20.63 7.73
N GLU A 62 4.46 20.06 8.85
CA GLU A 62 5.30 19.37 9.81
C GLU A 62 4.76 17.95 10.02
N GLU A 63 5.64 16.97 9.91
CA GLU A 63 5.35 15.56 10.17
C GLU A 63 6.22 15.09 11.33
N SER A 64 5.64 14.32 12.25
CA SER A 64 6.38 13.69 13.34
C SER A 64 6.03 12.21 13.47
N PHE A 65 7.02 11.44 13.88
CA PHE A 65 6.92 10.02 14.20
C PHE A 65 7.55 9.81 15.57
N GLU A 66 6.82 9.16 16.48
CA GLU A 66 7.22 8.94 17.86
C GLU A 66 6.99 7.49 18.25
N ILE A 67 7.97 6.90 18.91
CA ILE A 67 7.88 5.60 19.57
C ILE A 67 8.04 5.83 21.07
N GLU A 68 7.06 5.39 21.84
CA GLU A 68 7.11 5.36 23.31
C GLU A 68 7.38 3.93 23.78
N ALA A 69 8.29 3.77 24.73
CA ALA A 69 8.64 2.48 25.29
C ALA A 69 7.46 1.85 26.02
N GLY A 70 7.34 0.54 25.90
CA GLY A 70 6.40 -0.25 26.66
C GLY A 70 6.88 -0.57 28.08
N ASP A 71 6.04 -1.31 28.82
CA ASP A 71 6.40 -1.87 30.11
C ASP A 71 7.76 -2.57 30.05
N GLN A 72 8.64 -2.32 30.99
CA GLN A 72 9.99 -2.92 31.00
C GLN A 72 9.96 -4.44 30.86
N ALA A 73 9.00 -5.10 31.50
CA ALA A 73 8.83 -6.55 31.39
C ALA A 73 8.48 -7.04 29.97
N SER A 74 7.96 -6.16 29.08
CA SER A 74 7.61 -6.50 27.71
C SER A 74 8.82 -6.65 26.77
N TRP A 75 9.97 -6.06 27.12
CA TRP A 75 11.17 -6.04 26.26
C TRP A 75 12.48 -6.41 26.94
N GLN A 76 12.55 -6.42 28.30
CA GLN A 76 13.79 -6.72 28.99
C GLN A 76 14.19 -8.18 28.91
N ALA A 77 15.51 -8.44 28.95
CA ALA A 77 16.05 -9.79 29.18
C ALA A 77 15.90 -10.19 30.64
N GLY A 78 15.41 -11.38 30.87
CA GLY A 78 15.31 -11.98 32.19
C GLY A 78 16.42 -13.04 32.46
N PRO A 79 16.41 -13.67 33.64
CA PRO A 79 17.45 -14.64 34.03
C PRO A 79 17.48 -15.91 33.17
N TYR A 80 16.41 -16.19 32.42
CA TYR A 80 16.33 -17.31 31.47
C TYR A 80 16.54 -16.90 30.04
N ALA A 81 17.04 -15.69 29.81
CA ALA A 81 17.26 -15.16 28.47
C ALA A 81 18.18 -16.06 27.65
N ARG A 82 17.88 -16.14 26.36
CA ARG A 82 18.65 -16.91 25.40
C ARG A 82 20.05 -16.29 25.23
N VAL A 83 21.07 -17.09 25.41
CA VAL A 83 22.46 -16.70 25.23
C VAL A 83 23.12 -17.57 24.16
N LEU A 84 24.13 -17.01 23.48
CA LEU A 84 24.94 -17.80 22.56
C LEU A 84 25.85 -18.71 23.36
N ASP A 85 25.78 -20.01 23.14
CA ASP A 85 26.73 -20.98 23.67
C ASP A 85 28.03 -20.87 22.85
N PRO A 86 29.14 -20.46 23.47
CA PRO A 86 30.39 -20.27 22.76
C PRO A 86 31.00 -21.57 22.24
N ASP A 87 30.66 -22.71 22.83
CA ASP A 87 31.25 -24.01 22.46
C ASP A 87 30.51 -24.64 21.27
N THR A 88 29.23 -24.46 21.17
CA THR A 88 28.40 -25.09 20.13
C THR A 88 27.97 -24.09 19.04
N GLY A 89 28.09 -22.77 19.30
CA GLY A 89 27.58 -21.71 18.41
C GLY A 89 26.05 -21.64 18.36
N ASN A 90 25.36 -22.42 19.19
CA ASN A 90 23.91 -22.44 19.25
C ASN A 90 23.39 -21.50 20.36
N TYR A 91 22.17 -21.02 20.18
CA TYR A 91 21.50 -20.28 21.23
C TYR A 91 20.83 -21.23 22.23
N ILE A 92 21.15 -21.05 23.51
CA ILE A 92 20.52 -21.73 24.64
C ILE A 92 19.71 -20.73 25.46
N GLY A 93 18.61 -21.19 26.08
CA GLY A 93 17.71 -20.33 26.82
C GLY A 93 16.46 -19.90 26.06
N LEU A 94 15.73 -18.92 26.61
CA LEU A 94 14.41 -18.53 26.18
C LEU A 94 14.40 -17.17 25.46
N ALA A 95 13.43 -16.97 24.59
CA ALA A 95 13.28 -15.70 23.86
C ALA A 95 13.03 -14.53 24.83
N VAL A 96 13.65 -13.39 24.53
CA VAL A 96 13.46 -12.13 25.26
C VAL A 96 12.27 -11.38 24.70
N GLY A 97 11.52 -10.73 25.59
CA GLY A 97 10.35 -9.93 25.25
C GLY A 97 9.05 -10.74 25.28
N SER A 98 7.94 -10.03 25.33
CA SER A 98 6.60 -10.63 25.30
C SER A 98 6.37 -11.42 24.02
N SER A 99 5.82 -12.63 24.15
CA SER A 99 5.56 -13.50 23.00
C SER A 99 4.49 -12.91 22.10
N GLY A 100 4.73 -12.95 20.80
CA GLY A 100 3.91 -12.35 19.76
C GLY A 100 4.44 -11.02 19.30
N PHE A 101 4.64 -10.07 20.19
CA PHE A 101 5.25 -8.78 19.92
C PHE A 101 6.11 -8.33 21.11
N PRO A 102 7.43 -8.41 21.04
CA PRO A 102 8.32 -7.82 22.05
C PRO A 102 8.09 -6.32 22.11
N GLY A 103 7.86 -5.78 23.32
CA GLY A 103 7.60 -4.36 23.48
C GLY A 103 8.74 -3.47 23.00
N TYR A 104 8.42 -2.22 22.67
CA TYR A 104 9.43 -1.21 22.34
C TYR A 104 10.32 -0.94 23.57
N ALA A 105 11.63 -1.07 23.36
CA ALA A 105 12.60 -0.79 24.41
C ALA A 105 12.85 0.72 24.54
N GLN A 106 13.29 1.16 25.73
CA GLN A 106 13.69 2.57 25.96
C GLN A 106 14.77 3.04 24.98
N SER A 107 15.63 2.14 24.50
CA SER A 107 16.69 2.45 23.52
C SER A 107 16.17 2.71 22.12
N THR A 108 14.93 2.29 21.81
CA THR A 108 14.28 2.51 20.51
C THR A 108 13.21 3.60 20.56
N ALA A 109 12.90 4.09 21.77
CA ALA A 109 11.97 5.19 21.98
C ALA A 109 12.57 6.52 21.51
N GLY A 110 11.76 7.38 20.95
CA GLY A 110 12.15 8.70 20.51
C GLY A 110 11.15 9.35 19.57
N LYS A 111 11.30 10.66 19.41
CA LYS A 111 10.48 11.47 18.51
C LYS A 111 11.35 12.07 17.41
N HIS A 112 10.88 11.92 16.19
CA HIS A 112 11.53 12.40 14.97
C HIS A 112 10.54 13.26 14.19
N SER A 113 10.96 14.44 13.76
CA SER A 113 10.11 15.34 12.97
C SER A 113 10.85 15.91 11.78
N ARG A 114 10.10 16.34 10.78
CA ARG A 114 10.56 17.14 9.65
C ARG A 114 9.53 18.18 9.29
N SER A 115 9.94 19.27 8.68
CA SER A 115 9.07 20.27 8.08
C SER A 115 9.38 20.47 6.61
N ASN A 116 8.41 20.95 5.85
CA ASN A 116 8.63 21.42 4.49
C ASN A 116 7.80 22.67 4.18
N TRP A 117 8.31 23.45 3.22
CA TRP A 117 7.62 24.54 2.56
C TRP A 117 7.41 24.17 1.09
N ALA A 118 6.23 24.47 0.59
CA ALA A 118 5.91 24.26 -0.81
C ALA A 118 5.25 25.48 -1.41
N THR A 119 5.49 25.71 -2.71
CA THR A 119 4.75 26.65 -3.53
C THR A 119 4.38 26.00 -4.86
N TYR A 120 3.24 26.38 -5.42
CA TYR A 120 2.81 25.86 -6.71
C TYR A 120 2.17 26.94 -7.59
N LEU A 121 2.21 26.69 -8.89
CA LEU A 121 1.49 27.42 -9.92
C LEU A 121 0.84 26.43 -10.87
N ASP A 122 -0.46 26.62 -11.14
CA ASP A 122 -1.24 25.85 -12.11
C ASP A 122 -1.94 26.79 -13.07
N LEU A 123 -1.81 26.54 -14.36
CA LEU A 123 -2.38 27.31 -15.46
C LEU A 123 -3.23 26.40 -16.33
N GLU A 124 -4.51 26.68 -16.49
CA GLU A 124 -5.40 25.91 -17.35
C GLU A 124 -6.33 26.82 -18.15
N THR A 125 -6.52 26.52 -19.42
CA THR A 125 -7.45 27.27 -20.28
C THR A 125 -7.92 26.46 -21.48
N ASP A 126 -9.10 26.79 -21.99
CA ASP A 126 -9.51 26.43 -23.35
C ASP A 126 -8.85 27.36 -24.36
N VAL A 127 -7.74 26.92 -24.95
CA VAL A 127 -7.01 27.66 -25.97
C VAL A 127 -7.92 27.91 -27.18
N THR A 128 -8.72 26.90 -27.53
CA THR A 128 -9.81 27.01 -28.54
C THR A 128 -11.02 26.27 -27.99
N LYS A 129 -12.19 26.37 -28.65
CA LYS A 129 -13.39 25.57 -28.27
C LYS A 129 -13.18 24.05 -28.26
N ARG A 130 -12.06 23.56 -28.83
CA ARG A 130 -11.74 22.13 -28.95
C ARG A 130 -10.46 21.71 -28.24
N LEU A 131 -9.64 22.67 -27.84
CA LEU A 131 -8.33 22.38 -27.21
C LEU A 131 -8.24 23.03 -25.84
N THR A 132 -8.17 22.23 -24.81
CA THR A 132 -7.83 22.61 -23.44
C THR A 132 -6.36 22.23 -23.19
N LEU A 133 -5.58 23.13 -22.59
CA LEU A 133 -4.20 22.87 -22.16
C LEU A 133 -4.05 23.25 -20.69
N GLY A 134 -3.24 22.46 -19.98
CA GLY A 134 -2.86 22.71 -18.59
C GLY A 134 -1.36 22.56 -18.39
N LEU A 135 -0.78 23.43 -17.57
CA LEU A 135 0.61 23.40 -17.13
C LEU A 135 0.66 23.67 -15.62
N ALA A 136 1.27 22.77 -14.84
CA ALA A 136 1.45 22.94 -13.42
C ALA A 136 2.91 22.76 -13.03
N THR A 137 3.34 23.48 -11.98
CA THR A 137 4.66 23.34 -11.36
C THR A 137 4.52 23.42 -9.84
N ARG A 138 5.36 22.64 -9.13
CA ARG A 138 5.46 22.68 -7.68
C ARG A 138 6.91 22.59 -7.24
N PHE A 139 7.31 23.50 -6.36
CA PHE A 139 8.59 23.53 -5.71
C PHE A 139 8.41 23.26 -4.22
N GLU A 140 9.25 22.41 -3.64
CA GLU A 140 9.24 22.10 -2.21
C GLU A 140 10.65 22.10 -1.65
N ASP A 141 10.76 22.49 -0.37
CA ASP A 141 12.00 22.46 0.41
C ASP A 141 11.76 21.75 1.74
N PHE A 142 12.44 20.62 1.93
CA PHE A 142 12.35 19.75 3.09
C PHE A 142 13.54 19.91 4.01
N SER A 143 13.29 19.90 5.32
CA SER A 143 14.34 20.11 6.34
C SER A 143 15.35 18.96 6.44
N ASP A 144 15.07 17.77 5.90
CA ASP A 144 15.89 16.56 6.03
C ASP A 144 16.64 16.15 4.76
N PHE A 145 16.10 16.34 3.55
CA PHE A 145 16.73 15.90 2.30
C PHE A 145 16.82 16.99 1.20
N GLY A 146 16.34 18.23 1.46
CA GLY A 146 16.47 19.35 0.54
C GLY A 146 15.29 19.54 -0.39
N THR A 147 15.55 20.04 -1.61
CA THR A 147 14.54 20.57 -2.51
C THR A 147 14.07 19.57 -3.56
N THR A 148 12.80 19.70 -3.98
CA THR A 148 12.23 19.01 -5.13
C THR A 148 11.52 19.99 -6.06
N PHE A 149 11.50 19.67 -7.36
CA PHE A 149 10.75 20.41 -8.37
C PHE A 149 10.00 19.45 -9.28
N ASN A 150 8.70 19.63 -9.34
CA ASN A 150 7.82 18.80 -10.15
C ASN A 150 7.02 19.65 -11.11
N TRP A 151 6.68 19.06 -12.24
CA TRP A 151 5.88 19.71 -13.27
C TRP A 151 4.90 18.74 -13.92
N LYS A 152 3.83 19.28 -14.51
CA LYS A 152 2.84 18.55 -15.28
C LYS A 152 2.44 19.36 -16.49
N ALA A 153 2.36 18.72 -17.64
CA ALA A 153 1.70 19.24 -18.83
C ALA A 153 0.56 18.29 -19.21
N SER A 154 -0.60 18.86 -19.53
CA SER A 154 -1.78 18.09 -19.91
C SER A 154 -2.54 18.78 -21.05
N GLY A 155 -3.27 17.99 -21.82
CA GLY A 155 -4.09 18.50 -22.89
C GLY A 155 -5.27 17.61 -23.20
N ARG A 156 -6.36 18.23 -23.67
CA ARG A 156 -7.54 17.55 -24.19
C ARG A 156 -7.90 18.19 -25.54
N PHE A 157 -8.05 17.37 -26.56
CA PHE A 157 -8.49 17.79 -27.90
C PHE A 157 -9.77 17.07 -28.28
N ALA A 158 -10.84 17.83 -28.51
CA ALA A 158 -12.11 17.34 -29.02
C ALA A 158 -12.10 17.40 -30.57
N PHE A 159 -12.03 16.24 -31.23
CA PHE A 159 -12.15 16.16 -32.68
C PHE A 159 -13.54 16.60 -33.13
N ASN A 160 -14.55 16.19 -32.34
CA ASN A 160 -15.94 16.58 -32.47
C ASN A 160 -16.66 16.31 -31.10
N ASP A 161 -17.98 16.42 -31.06
CA ASP A 161 -18.75 16.22 -29.84
C ASP A 161 -18.76 14.74 -29.40
N ALA A 162 -18.39 13.82 -30.29
CA ALA A 162 -18.40 12.38 -30.03
C ALA A 162 -17.02 11.82 -29.64
N ILE A 163 -15.91 12.48 -30.01
CA ILE A 163 -14.55 11.93 -29.86
C ILE A 163 -13.63 13.00 -29.29
N ALA A 164 -12.98 12.65 -28.18
CA ALA A 164 -11.93 13.46 -27.58
C ALA A 164 -10.70 12.63 -27.23
N LEU A 165 -9.52 13.18 -27.45
CA LEU A 165 -8.22 12.70 -26.98
C LEU A 165 -7.83 13.46 -25.73
N ARG A 166 -7.22 12.78 -24.76
CA ARG A 166 -6.57 13.39 -23.60
C ARG A 166 -5.18 12.80 -23.39
N ALA A 167 -4.24 13.63 -22.96
CA ALA A 167 -2.91 13.17 -22.63
C ALA A 167 -2.32 14.01 -21.50
N SER A 168 -1.43 13.40 -20.73
CA SER A 168 -0.64 14.10 -19.73
C SER A 168 0.74 13.48 -19.59
N VAL A 169 1.71 14.32 -19.24
CA VAL A 169 3.05 13.95 -18.84
C VAL A 169 3.41 14.74 -17.60
N ASN A 170 3.98 14.07 -16.60
CA ASN A 170 4.37 14.73 -15.36
C ASN A 170 5.53 14.00 -14.67
N THR A 171 6.26 14.77 -13.84
CA THR A 171 7.13 14.24 -12.81
C THR A 171 6.42 14.23 -11.47
N GLY A 172 6.85 13.39 -10.56
CA GLY A 172 6.40 13.34 -9.19
C GLY A 172 7.50 12.81 -8.28
N PHE A 173 7.33 12.94 -6.98
CA PHE A 173 8.23 12.36 -6.01
C PHE A 173 7.44 11.86 -4.79
N ARG A 174 8.09 11.00 -4.01
CA ARG A 174 7.61 10.60 -2.70
C ARG A 174 8.74 10.70 -1.70
N ALA A 175 8.62 11.60 -0.74
CA ALA A 175 9.56 11.74 0.36
C ALA A 175 9.54 10.48 1.26
N PRO A 176 10.69 10.03 1.80
CA PRO A 176 10.71 9.03 2.85
C PRO A 176 9.96 9.58 4.07
N THR A 177 9.10 8.79 4.70
CA THR A 177 8.42 9.25 5.91
C THR A 177 9.39 9.23 7.11
N PRO A 178 9.17 10.07 8.15
CA PRO A 178 9.95 9.98 9.38
C PRO A 178 9.92 8.58 10.01
N GLY A 179 8.80 7.84 9.86
CA GLY A 179 8.68 6.45 10.29
C GLY A 179 9.58 5.50 9.50
N GLN A 180 9.65 5.62 8.17
CA GLN A 180 10.54 4.78 7.35
C GLN A 180 12.02 4.98 7.71
N SER A 181 12.40 6.20 8.06
CA SER A 181 13.78 6.54 8.43
C SER A 181 14.17 6.12 9.85
N ASN A 182 13.19 5.97 10.77
CA ASN A 182 13.49 5.86 12.20
C ASN A 182 12.84 4.65 12.90
N ILE A 183 12.04 3.83 12.20
CA ILE A 183 11.39 2.68 12.84
C ILE A 183 12.44 1.68 13.35
N SER A 184 12.24 1.23 14.59
CA SER A 184 12.99 0.13 15.19
C SER A 184 12.01 -0.78 15.92
N ASP A 185 11.92 -2.02 15.48
CA ASP A 185 11.07 -3.02 16.12
C ASP A 185 11.71 -4.41 16.07
N VAL A 186 11.15 -5.33 16.86
CA VAL A 186 11.42 -6.77 16.73
C VAL A 186 10.07 -7.48 16.61
N SER A 187 9.92 -8.29 15.60
CA SER A 187 8.72 -9.09 15.37
C SER A 187 9.02 -10.59 15.38
N THR A 188 8.08 -11.37 15.91
CA THR A 188 8.11 -12.82 15.81
C THR A 188 7.30 -13.23 14.59
N ASN A 189 7.95 -13.90 13.66
CA ASN A 189 7.33 -14.41 12.44
C ASN A 189 7.31 -15.93 12.44
N ILE A 190 6.42 -16.52 11.67
CA ILE A 190 6.37 -17.96 11.44
C ILE A 190 7.11 -18.26 10.13
N ASP A 191 8.06 -19.17 10.18
CA ASP A 191 8.67 -19.71 8.98
C ASP A 191 7.64 -20.55 8.22
N ALA A 192 7.27 -20.11 7.02
CA ALA A 192 6.23 -20.76 6.22
C ALA A 192 6.57 -22.20 5.79
N LEU A 193 7.86 -22.58 5.79
CA LEU A 193 8.31 -23.90 5.40
C LEU A 193 8.41 -24.87 6.59
N THR A 194 8.90 -24.39 7.73
CA THR A 194 9.19 -25.22 8.90
C THR A 194 8.16 -25.09 10.00
N GLY A 195 7.34 -24.02 9.99
CA GLY A 195 6.45 -23.66 11.09
C GLY A 195 7.18 -23.12 12.33
N GLY A 196 8.50 -22.95 12.26
CA GLY A 196 9.32 -22.44 13.35
C GLY A 196 9.14 -20.93 13.56
N LEU A 197 9.46 -20.45 14.77
CA LEU A 197 9.44 -19.01 15.08
C LEU A 197 10.77 -18.35 14.68
N LEU A 198 10.68 -17.25 13.94
CA LEU A 198 11.79 -16.41 13.53
C LEU A 198 11.66 -15.01 14.15
N LEU A 199 12.69 -14.58 14.88
CA LEU A 199 12.81 -13.20 15.35
C LEU A 199 13.46 -12.36 14.25
N THR A 200 12.70 -11.40 13.74
CA THR A 200 13.14 -10.44 12.72
C THR A 200 13.14 -9.06 13.33
N THR A 201 14.22 -8.31 13.18
CA THR A 201 14.27 -6.90 13.55
C THR A 201 14.11 -6.02 12.33
N THR A 202 13.30 -4.98 12.44
CA THR A 202 13.32 -3.83 11.51
C THR A 202 14.18 -2.75 12.14
N GLN A 203 15.15 -2.25 11.40
CA GLN A 203 16.13 -1.28 11.91
C GLN A 203 16.11 0.02 11.09
N PRO A 204 16.31 1.18 11.73
CA PRO A 204 16.56 2.42 11.00
C PRO A 204 17.71 2.23 10.00
N PRO A 205 17.65 2.78 8.78
CA PRO A 205 18.74 2.71 7.81
C PRO A 205 20.07 3.27 8.35
N ALA A 206 20.01 4.22 9.29
CA ALA A 206 21.18 4.80 9.95
C ALA A 206 21.80 3.91 11.05
N SER A 207 21.13 2.80 11.45
CA SER A 207 21.66 1.93 12.50
C SER A 207 22.89 1.17 12.04
N PRO A 208 23.89 0.92 12.94
CA PRO A 208 25.09 0.16 12.58
C PRO A 208 24.78 -1.24 12.04
N LEU A 209 23.75 -1.91 12.56
CA LEU A 209 23.32 -3.22 12.09
C LEU A 209 22.80 -3.16 10.64
N ALA A 210 21.93 -2.20 10.31
CA ALA A 210 21.43 -2.03 8.96
C ALA A 210 22.56 -1.62 7.98
N GLN A 211 23.46 -0.73 8.40
CA GLN A 211 24.61 -0.29 7.59
C GLN A 211 25.59 -1.43 7.26
N TYR A 212 25.78 -2.38 8.17
CA TYR A 212 26.57 -3.59 7.90
C TYR A 212 26.02 -4.37 6.68
N TYR A 213 24.71 -4.38 6.49
CA TYR A 213 24.04 -5.00 5.35
C TYR A 213 23.82 -4.05 4.16
N GLY A 214 24.43 -2.87 4.18
CA GLY A 214 24.43 -1.94 3.05
C GLY A 214 23.34 -0.88 3.07
N ALA A 215 22.66 -0.69 4.20
CA ALA A 215 21.71 0.42 4.35
C ALA A 215 22.41 1.78 4.19
N ARG A 216 21.69 2.73 3.62
CA ARG A 216 22.08 4.12 3.46
C ARG A 216 20.93 5.01 3.86
N SER A 217 21.20 6.28 4.13
CA SER A 217 20.15 7.28 4.33
C SER A 217 19.17 7.25 3.17
N LEU A 218 17.89 7.35 3.49
CA LEU A 218 16.84 7.38 2.48
C LEU A 218 16.85 8.72 1.75
N HIS A 219 16.53 8.67 0.48
CA HIS A 219 16.25 9.83 -0.37
C HIS A 219 14.90 9.67 -1.06
N PRO A 220 14.31 10.72 -1.61
CA PRO A 220 13.02 10.64 -2.28
C PRO A 220 13.02 9.61 -3.42
N GLU A 221 11.86 8.97 -3.62
CA GLU A 221 11.53 8.30 -4.87
C GLU A 221 11.18 9.37 -5.90
N GLU A 222 11.59 9.18 -7.13
CA GLU A 222 11.21 10.06 -8.24
C GLU A 222 10.37 9.28 -9.25
N SER A 223 9.37 9.93 -9.84
CA SER A 223 8.54 9.30 -10.85
C SER A 223 8.43 10.13 -12.11
N PHE A 224 8.35 9.42 -13.25
CA PHE A 224 7.99 9.98 -14.54
C PHE A 224 6.75 9.24 -15.06
N ASN A 225 5.70 10.01 -15.36
CA ASN A 225 4.39 9.47 -15.68
C ASN A 225 3.90 9.98 -17.04
N VAL A 226 3.40 9.07 -17.86
CA VAL A 226 2.77 9.39 -19.15
C VAL A 226 1.41 8.70 -19.19
N ALA A 227 0.38 9.45 -19.58
CA ALA A 227 -0.94 8.88 -19.82
C ALA A 227 -1.53 9.45 -21.11
N ALA A 228 -2.24 8.60 -21.86
CA ALA A 228 -2.98 9.01 -23.04
C ALA A 228 -4.27 8.19 -23.15
N GLY A 229 -5.38 8.86 -23.48
CA GLY A 229 -6.66 8.19 -23.57
C GLY A 229 -7.61 8.84 -24.57
N MET A 230 -8.60 8.07 -24.96
CA MET A 230 -9.67 8.52 -25.85
C MET A 230 -11.04 8.30 -25.18
N VAL A 231 -11.90 9.26 -25.38
CA VAL A 231 -13.31 9.18 -24.98
C VAL A 231 -14.17 9.20 -26.22
N PHE A 232 -15.08 8.26 -26.29
CA PHE A 232 -16.07 8.13 -27.38
C PHE A 232 -17.48 8.24 -26.79
N GLN A 233 -18.30 9.05 -27.41
CA GLN A 233 -19.72 9.18 -27.08
C GLN A 233 -20.53 8.96 -28.36
N TRP A 234 -21.54 8.10 -28.31
CA TRP A 234 -22.37 7.84 -29.49
C TRP A 234 -23.79 7.41 -29.10
N GLY A 235 -24.71 7.52 -30.06
CA GLY A 235 -26.10 7.16 -29.86
C GLY A 235 -26.72 7.87 -28.64
N ASP A 236 -27.66 7.21 -28.01
CA ASP A 236 -28.40 7.76 -26.88
C ASP A 236 -27.67 7.54 -25.53
N GLY A 237 -26.42 8.06 -25.43
CA GLY A 237 -25.70 8.09 -24.14
C GLY A 237 -24.75 6.92 -23.86
N TYR A 238 -24.21 6.26 -24.89
CA TYR A 238 -23.04 5.42 -24.72
C TYR A 238 -21.79 6.27 -24.50
N VAL A 239 -21.00 5.94 -23.49
CA VAL A 239 -19.71 6.57 -23.21
C VAL A 239 -18.67 5.48 -23.03
N LEU A 240 -17.64 5.48 -23.88
CA LEU A 240 -16.48 4.59 -23.76
C LEU A 240 -15.23 5.45 -23.50
N SER A 241 -14.47 5.13 -22.48
CA SER A 241 -13.11 5.61 -22.32
C SER A 241 -12.10 4.48 -22.42
N VAL A 242 -10.97 4.73 -23.06
CA VAL A 242 -9.81 3.85 -23.13
C VAL A 242 -8.60 4.67 -22.80
N ASP A 243 -7.90 4.35 -21.73
CA ASP A 243 -6.76 5.08 -21.22
C ASP A 243 -5.57 4.16 -21.04
N TYR A 244 -4.44 4.51 -21.61
CA TYR A 244 -3.13 3.92 -21.38
C TYR A 244 -2.36 4.77 -20.37
N PHE A 245 -1.61 4.13 -19.49
CA PHE A 245 -0.67 4.78 -18.59
C PHE A 245 0.66 4.04 -18.51
N ASN A 246 1.73 4.81 -18.29
CA ASN A 246 3.07 4.32 -17.96
C ASN A 246 3.61 5.15 -16.79
N ILE A 247 4.04 4.48 -15.73
CA ILE A 247 4.57 5.06 -14.51
C ILE A 247 5.93 4.42 -14.26
N GLU A 248 6.99 5.20 -14.35
CA GLU A 248 8.33 4.80 -13.96
C GLU A 248 8.66 5.43 -12.61
N VAL A 249 9.10 4.60 -11.65
CA VAL A 249 9.51 5.06 -10.33
C VAL A 249 10.94 4.64 -10.10
N GLU A 250 11.82 5.61 -9.96
CA GLU A 250 13.22 5.42 -9.61
C GLU A 250 13.42 5.48 -8.10
N ASP A 251 14.46 4.81 -7.62
CA ASP A 251 14.88 4.83 -6.22
C ASP A 251 13.79 4.46 -5.22
N ARG A 252 12.98 3.44 -5.56
CA ARG A 252 11.81 3.06 -4.79
C ARG A 252 12.15 2.68 -3.36
N ILE A 253 11.45 3.32 -2.41
CA ILE A 253 11.58 3.05 -0.99
C ILE A 253 10.70 1.85 -0.64
N ALA A 254 11.35 0.76 -0.25
CA ALA A 254 10.65 -0.42 0.23
C ALA A 254 11.43 -1.05 1.39
N MET A 255 10.73 -1.83 2.20
CA MET A 255 11.38 -2.69 3.18
C MET A 255 12.12 -3.80 2.42
N THR A 256 13.37 -4.07 2.80
CA THR A 256 14.15 -5.17 2.22
C THR A 256 13.46 -6.51 2.45
N SER A 257 13.80 -7.50 1.65
CA SER A 257 13.58 -8.90 2.01
C SER A 257 14.26 -9.21 3.35
N ARG A 258 13.87 -10.31 3.99
CA ARG A 258 14.53 -10.75 5.23
C ARG A 258 15.96 -11.15 4.94
N ILE A 259 16.91 -10.46 5.55
CA ILE A 259 18.34 -10.76 5.44
C ILE A 259 18.73 -11.59 6.65
N THR A 260 19.08 -12.83 6.44
CA THR A 260 19.50 -13.75 7.52
C THR A 260 20.85 -13.32 8.10
N ILE A 261 20.93 -13.22 9.44
CA ILE A 261 22.17 -12.97 10.17
C ILE A 261 22.88 -14.31 10.36
N THR A 262 23.89 -14.59 9.54
CA THR A 262 24.64 -15.83 9.64
C THR A 262 25.55 -15.84 10.90
N PRO A 263 26.02 -17.01 11.36
CA PRO A 263 27.01 -17.07 12.44
C PRO A 263 28.28 -16.25 12.14
N ALA A 264 28.73 -16.21 10.87
CA ALA A 264 29.87 -15.39 10.45
C ALA A 264 29.59 -13.91 10.55
N ASP A 265 28.41 -13.45 10.10
CA ASP A 265 27.98 -12.06 10.22
C ASP A 265 27.93 -11.65 11.69
N ARG A 266 27.36 -12.50 12.53
CA ARG A 266 27.27 -12.26 13.98
C ARG A 266 28.63 -12.07 14.61
N ALA A 267 29.61 -12.94 14.29
CA ALA A 267 30.97 -12.82 14.78
C ALA A 267 31.63 -11.52 14.32
N ALA A 268 31.43 -11.11 13.05
CA ALA A 268 31.95 -9.88 12.49
C ALA A 268 31.31 -8.63 13.14
N LEU A 269 29.99 -8.65 13.36
CA LEU A 269 29.26 -7.58 14.02
C LEU A 269 29.75 -7.39 15.46
N LEU A 270 29.86 -8.46 16.24
CA LEU A 270 30.38 -8.41 17.60
C LEU A 270 31.83 -7.88 17.65
N ALA A 271 32.66 -8.30 16.72
CA ALA A 271 34.04 -7.81 16.61
C ALA A 271 34.11 -6.29 16.29
N SER A 272 33.09 -5.76 15.62
CA SER A 272 32.95 -4.32 15.34
C SER A 272 32.21 -3.54 16.44
N GLY A 273 31.85 -4.21 17.55
CA GLY A 273 31.12 -3.60 18.65
C GLY A 273 29.62 -3.47 18.45
N VAL A 274 29.07 -4.15 17.46
CA VAL A 274 27.62 -4.18 17.16
C VAL A 274 27.04 -5.52 17.62
N ASP A 275 26.23 -5.51 18.68
CA ASP A 275 25.53 -6.71 19.14
C ASP A 275 24.16 -6.82 18.44
N PRO A 276 23.96 -7.83 17.56
CA PRO A 276 22.67 -8.05 16.93
C PRO A 276 21.64 -8.73 17.85
N GLY A 277 21.99 -9.01 19.11
CA GLY A 277 21.10 -9.68 20.07
C GLY A 277 20.69 -11.07 19.61
N GLN A 278 19.41 -11.42 19.84
CA GLN A 278 18.86 -12.76 19.54
C GLN A 278 18.16 -12.86 18.19
N VAL A 279 18.14 -11.80 17.41
CA VAL A 279 17.42 -11.78 16.12
C VAL A 279 18.15 -12.65 15.08
N GLN A 280 17.37 -13.38 14.28
CA GLN A 280 17.89 -14.24 13.23
C GLN A 280 17.90 -13.56 11.86
N SER A 281 17.15 -12.47 11.72
CA SER A 281 17.14 -11.70 10.48
C SER A 281 16.93 -10.21 10.74
N VAL A 282 17.37 -9.41 9.80
CA VAL A 282 17.21 -7.96 9.79
C VAL A 282 16.48 -7.51 8.53
N ARG A 283 15.69 -6.46 8.67
CA ARG A 283 15.05 -5.68 7.62
C ARG A 283 15.32 -4.20 7.84
N PHE A 284 15.29 -3.43 6.78
CA PHE A 284 15.34 -1.98 6.82
C PHE A 284 14.75 -1.39 5.54
N PHE A 285 14.35 -0.15 5.60
CA PHE A 285 13.94 0.58 4.40
C PHE A 285 15.17 1.01 3.59
N GLY A 286 15.04 1.00 2.28
CA GLY A 286 16.11 1.43 1.37
C GLY A 286 15.59 1.72 -0.03
N ASN A 287 16.41 2.47 -0.79
CA ASN A 287 16.16 2.82 -2.20
C ASN A 287 16.94 1.84 -3.09
N PHE A 288 16.48 0.61 -3.24
CA PHE A 288 17.28 -0.46 -3.86
C PHE A 288 16.89 -0.84 -5.28
N PHE A 289 15.78 -0.35 -5.79
CA PHE A 289 15.31 -0.75 -7.10
C PHE A 289 14.40 0.30 -7.74
N ASP A 290 14.26 0.17 -9.05
CA ASP A 290 13.35 0.95 -9.86
C ASP A 290 12.23 0.04 -10.35
N THR A 291 11.06 0.62 -10.59
CA THR A 291 9.92 -0.11 -11.12
C THR A 291 9.30 0.61 -12.29
N LYS A 292 8.73 -0.18 -13.19
CA LYS A 292 7.86 0.31 -14.25
C LYS A 292 6.49 -0.34 -14.11
N THR A 293 5.45 0.46 -14.17
CA THR A 293 4.06 0.01 -14.18
C THR A 293 3.38 0.58 -15.40
N GLU A 294 2.81 -0.27 -16.24
CA GLU A 294 2.04 0.15 -17.41
C GLU A 294 0.71 -0.59 -17.47
N GLY A 295 -0.28 0.05 -18.07
CA GLY A 295 -1.60 -0.57 -18.16
C GLY A 295 -2.56 0.14 -19.07
N VAL A 296 -3.72 -0.48 -19.20
CA VAL A 296 -4.85 0.04 -19.97
C VAL A 296 -6.11 -0.10 -19.13
N ASP A 297 -6.84 1.01 -19.03
CA ASP A 297 -8.18 1.08 -18.44
C ASP A 297 -9.22 1.23 -19.55
N VAL A 298 -10.28 0.43 -19.49
CA VAL A 298 -11.43 0.54 -20.40
C VAL A 298 -12.68 0.65 -19.55
N VAL A 299 -13.50 1.68 -19.80
CA VAL A 299 -14.80 1.85 -19.13
C VAL A 299 -15.87 2.16 -20.16
N LEU A 300 -16.89 1.32 -20.23
CA LEU A 300 -18.09 1.53 -21.02
C LEU A 300 -19.28 1.77 -20.09
N ARG A 301 -20.01 2.84 -20.34
CA ARG A 301 -21.24 3.17 -19.62
C ARG A 301 -22.37 3.42 -20.56
N LYS A 302 -23.60 3.04 -20.14
CA LYS A 302 -24.85 3.34 -20.82
C LYS A 302 -25.95 3.51 -19.79
N SER A 303 -26.80 4.49 -20.00
CA SER A 303 -28.04 4.67 -19.23
C SER A 303 -29.24 4.68 -20.17
N TRP A 304 -30.30 4.02 -19.77
CA TRP A 304 -31.58 4.01 -20.44
C TRP A 304 -32.66 4.60 -19.53
N ALA A 305 -33.46 5.49 -20.05
CA ALA A 305 -34.69 5.94 -19.42
C ALA A 305 -35.86 5.40 -20.25
N PHE A 306 -36.78 4.72 -19.61
CA PHE A 306 -37.93 4.11 -20.24
C PHE A 306 -39.20 4.98 -20.05
N ASP A 307 -40.16 4.90 -20.96
CA ASP A 307 -41.42 5.63 -20.86
C ASP A 307 -42.22 5.30 -19.60
N SER A 308 -41.99 4.12 -19.01
CA SER A 308 -42.53 3.72 -17.72
C SER A 308 -41.99 4.48 -16.52
N GLY A 309 -41.01 5.36 -16.68
CA GLY A 309 -40.29 6.02 -15.61
C GLY A 309 -39.12 5.17 -15.07
N ALA A 310 -38.96 3.92 -15.52
CA ALA A 310 -37.84 3.07 -15.11
C ALA A 310 -36.52 3.57 -15.69
N GLN A 311 -35.43 3.37 -14.94
CA GLN A 311 -34.06 3.70 -15.35
C GLN A 311 -33.18 2.45 -15.24
N LEU A 312 -32.35 2.20 -16.23
CA LEU A 312 -31.35 1.14 -16.21
C LEU A 312 -29.98 1.76 -16.53
N GLY A 313 -29.03 1.59 -15.64
CA GLY A 313 -27.63 1.93 -15.86
C GLY A 313 -26.80 0.66 -16.03
N ALA A 314 -25.97 0.60 -17.06
CA ALA A 314 -24.99 -0.46 -17.24
C ALA A 314 -23.58 0.12 -17.25
N THR A 315 -22.66 -0.50 -16.52
CA THR A 315 -21.24 -0.17 -16.53
C THR A 315 -20.45 -1.45 -16.73
N ALA A 316 -19.52 -1.43 -17.69
CA ALA A 316 -18.51 -2.46 -17.85
C ALA A 316 -17.15 -1.79 -17.74
N SER A 317 -16.27 -2.33 -16.89
CA SER A 317 -14.88 -1.86 -16.80
C SER A 317 -13.91 -3.04 -16.85
N ALA A 318 -12.76 -2.79 -17.44
CA ALA A 318 -11.64 -3.72 -17.46
C ALA A 318 -10.35 -2.92 -17.26
N ASN A 319 -9.47 -3.45 -16.44
CA ASN A 319 -8.12 -2.95 -16.23
C ASN A 319 -7.13 -4.06 -16.55
N TYR A 320 -6.08 -3.71 -17.29
CA TYR A 320 -4.87 -4.49 -17.40
C TYR A 320 -3.72 -3.68 -16.82
N THR A 321 -3.01 -4.21 -15.83
CA THR A 321 -1.84 -3.58 -15.22
C THR A 321 -0.71 -4.58 -15.12
N SER A 322 0.48 -4.18 -15.58
CA SER A 322 1.71 -4.96 -15.42
C SER A 322 2.76 -4.10 -14.73
N SER A 323 3.32 -4.62 -13.65
CA SER A 323 4.44 -4.00 -12.92
C SER A 323 5.66 -4.89 -13.00
N GLU A 324 6.82 -4.28 -13.16
CA GLU A 324 8.11 -4.99 -13.18
C GLU A 324 9.19 -4.20 -12.44
N VAL A 325 10.17 -4.93 -11.92
CA VAL A 325 11.39 -4.34 -11.37
C VAL A 325 12.38 -4.19 -12.52
N THR A 326 12.72 -2.94 -12.86
CA THR A 326 13.56 -2.63 -14.03
C THR A 326 15.05 -2.59 -13.68
N LYS A 327 15.39 -2.21 -12.46
CA LYS A 327 16.78 -2.11 -11.98
C LYS A 327 16.87 -2.52 -10.53
N ILE A 328 17.90 -3.27 -10.17
CA ILE A 328 18.20 -3.65 -8.79
C ILE A 328 19.63 -3.22 -8.49
N ARG A 329 19.81 -2.42 -7.42
CA ARG A 329 21.10 -1.93 -6.98
C ARG A 329 21.82 -2.91 -6.04
N ASP A 330 21.06 -3.62 -5.20
CA ASP A 330 21.58 -4.68 -4.35
C ASP A 330 20.66 -5.92 -4.39
N PRO A 331 21.09 -7.00 -5.06
CA PRO A 331 20.29 -8.23 -5.15
C PRO A 331 20.01 -8.92 -3.81
N ARG A 332 20.79 -8.62 -2.76
CA ARG A 332 20.55 -9.17 -1.41
C ARG A 332 19.36 -8.50 -0.73
N ALA A 333 19.08 -7.24 -1.10
CA ALA A 333 17.97 -6.47 -0.57
C ALA A 333 16.65 -6.74 -1.29
N VAL A 334 16.71 -7.18 -2.55
CA VAL A 334 15.52 -7.48 -3.39
C VAL A 334 15.67 -8.88 -3.96
N ASP A 335 15.13 -9.85 -3.24
CA ASP A 335 15.16 -11.25 -3.64
C ASP A 335 14.05 -11.61 -4.65
N ARG A 336 13.95 -12.91 -4.94
CA ARG A 336 12.94 -13.45 -5.85
C ARG A 336 11.50 -13.23 -5.34
N GLU A 337 11.25 -13.43 -4.04
CA GLU A 337 9.94 -13.19 -3.43
C GLU A 337 9.46 -11.76 -3.70
N ARG A 338 10.31 -10.78 -3.38
CA ARG A 338 9.98 -9.35 -3.59
C ARG A 338 9.68 -9.01 -5.05
N LYS A 339 10.39 -9.62 -6.00
CA LYS A 339 10.11 -9.42 -7.43
C LYS A 339 8.71 -9.93 -7.80
N ILE A 340 8.35 -11.13 -7.35
CA ILE A 340 7.03 -11.72 -7.60
C ILE A 340 5.93 -10.92 -6.92
N GLU A 341 6.16 -10.44 -5.68
CA GLU A 341 5.21 -9.56 -5.00
C GLU A 341 4.91 -8.28 -5.80
N ILE A 342 5.89 -7.75 -6.51
CA ILE A 342 5.70 -6.55 -7.35
C ILE A 342 5.01 -6.91 -8.68
N SER A 343 5.37 -8.05 -9.31
CA SER A 343 4.97 -8.35 -10.69
C SER A 343 3.71 -9.21 -10.81
N ASP A 344 3.47 -10.13 -9.87
CA ASP A 344 2.47 -11.20 -10.04
C ASP A 344 1.57 -11.43 -8.82
N PHE A 345 1.82 -10.73 -7.71
CA PHE A 345 1.02 -10.83 -6.49
C PHE A 345 -0.38 -10.23 -6.66
N ASN A 346 -0.51 -9.15 -7.42
CA ASN A 346 -1.80 -8.60 -7.80
C ASN A 346 -2.23 -9.14 -9.16
N PRO A 347 -3.53 -9.48 -9.35
CA PRO A 347 -4.05 -9.85 -10.66
C PRO A 347 -3.76 -8.77 -11.71
N LYS A 348 -3.11 -9.17 -12.82
CA LYS A 348 -2.85 -8.25 -13.94
C LYS A 348 -4.12 -7.80 -14.66
N VAL A 349 -5.17 -8.62 -14.60
CA VAL A 349 -6.48 -8.31 -15.20
C VAL A 349 -7.51 -8.23 -14.10
N ARG A 350 -8.26 -7.15 -14.07
CA ARG A 350 -9.47 -6.98 -13.25
C ARG A 350 -10.60 -6.50 -14.12
N GLY A 351 -11.82 -6.89 -13.78
CA GLY A 351 -13.01 -6.48 -14.52
C GLY A 351 -14.21 -6.29 -13.60
N MET A 352 -15.16 -5.51 -14.05
CA MET A 352 -16.43 -5.33 -13.35
C MET A 352 -17.55 -5.11 -14.36
N LEU A 353 -18.67 -5.79 -14.13
CA LEU A 353 -19.93 -5.54 -14.81
C LEU A 353 -20.96 -5.16 -13.76
N ALA A 354 -21.62 -4.02 -13.91
CA ALA A 354 -22.66 -3.57 -12.99
C ALA A 354 -23.90 -3.15 -13.75
N LEU A 355 -25.06 -3.57 -13.24
CA LEU A 355 -26.39 -3.14 -13.67
C LEU A 355 -27.09 -2.51 -12.48
N ASN A 356 -27.53 -1.27 -12.65
CA ASN A 356 -28.34 -0.54 -11.68
C ASN A 356 -29.72 -0.33 -12.30
N TYR A 357 -30.76 -0.81 -11.66
CA TYR A 357 -32.13 -0.64 -12.12
C TYR A 357 -32.95 0.07 -11.06
N ALA A 358 -33.68 1.08 -11.49
CA ALA A 358 -34.59 1.82 -10.63
C ALA A 358 -35.96 1.98 -11.32
N VAL A 359 -37.01 1.75 -10.56
CA VAL A 359 -38.41 1.98 -10.99
C VAL A 359 -39.27 2.34 -9.78
N ASP A 360 -39.99 3.43 -9.88
CA ASP A 360 -40.77 4.01 -8.77
C ASP A 360 -39.93 4.16 -7.50
N ARG A 361 -40.21 3.36 -6.48
CA ARG A 361 -39.52 3.35 -5.18
C ARG A 361 -38.52 2.20 -5.05
N TRP A 362 -38.38 1.35 -6.08
CA TRP A 362 -37.45 0.23 -6.07
C TRP A 362 -36.15 0.58 -6.77
N HIS A 363 -35.06 0.14 -6.19
CA HIS A 363 -33.73 0.20 -6.82
C HIS A 363 -32.97 -1.10 -6.54
N SER A 364 -32.19 -1.53 -7.50
CA SER A 364 -31.42 -2.76 -7.41
C SER A 364 -30.06 -2.59 -8.06
N LEU A 365 -29.06 -3.31 -7.55
CA LEU A 365 -27.72 -3.46 -8.12
C LEU A 365 -27.42 -4.94 -8.29
N VAL A 366 -26.92 -5.28 -9.46
CA VAL A 366 -26.25 -6.55 -9.74
C VAL A 366 -24.84 -6.21 -10.20
N ARG A 367 -23.82 -6.72 -9.51
CA ARG A 367 -22.42 -6.46 -9.86
C ARG A 367 -21.64 -7.76 -9.88
N ALA A 368 -20.91 -8.01 -10.96
CA ALA A 368 -19.96 -9.10 -11.09
C ALA A 368 -18.55 -8.54 -11.17
N ASN A 369 -17.68 -8.96 -10.25
CA ASN A 369 -16.29 -8.57 -10.16
C ASN A 369 -15.40 -9.74 -10.61
N TYR A 370 -14.50 -9.48 -11.55
CA TYR A 370 -13.52 -10.44 -12.05
C TYR A 370 -12.14 -10.11 -11.48
N TYR A 371 -11.50 -11.12 -10.94
CA TYR A 371 -10.11 -11.08 -10.49
C TYR A 371 -9.33 -12.11 -11.29
N GLY A 372 -8.32 -11.66 -12.03
CA GLY A 372 -7.43 -12.56 -12.77
C GLY A 372 -6.56 -13.41 -11.84
N LYS A 373 -5.82 -14.34 -12.41
CA LYS A 373 -4.86 -15.16 -11.65
C LYS A 373 -3.78 -14.29 -10.99
N TRP A 374 -3.28 -14.74 -9.84
CA TRP A 374 -2.23 -14.10 -9.05
C TRP A 374 -1.32 -15.15 -8.41
N THR A 375 -0.12 -14.75 -7.99
CA THR A 375 0.87 -15.67 -7.42
C THR A 375 1.37 -15.14 -6.09
N ASP A 376 1.27 -15.97 -5.05
CA ASP A 376 1.89 -15.73 -3.75
C ASP A 376 3.22 -16.52 -3.67
N ALA A 377 4.30 -15.80 -3.43
CA ALA A 377 5.65 -16.36 -3.33
C ALA A 377 6.04 -16.58 -1.88
N VAL A 378 6.99 -17.47 -1.67
CA VAL A 378 7.55 -17.71 -0.32
C VAL A 378 9.00 -17.24 -0.27
N PRO A 379 9.45 -16.78 0.92
CA PRO A 379 10.86 -16.51 1.15
C PRO A 379 11.70 -17.74 0.80
N ASN A 380 12.67 -17.57 -0.07
CA ASN A 380 13.57 -18.66 -0.41
C ASN A 380 14.69 -18.79 0.62
N ALA A 381 14.68 -19.89 1.36
CA ALA A 381 15.90 -20.33 2.04
C ALA A 381 16.97 -20.81 1.03
N THR A 382 16.57 -21.18 -0.18
CA THR A 382 17.48 -21.62 -1.27
C THR A 382 16.93 -21.22 -2.66
N PRO A 383 17.79 -21.02 -3.66
CA PRO A 383 17.37 -20.70 -5.04
C PRO A 383 16.45 -21.75 -5.70
N THR A 384 16.32 -22.92 -5.09
CA THR A 384 15.56 -24.07 -5.60
C THR A 384 14.14 -24.18 -5.05
N ALA A 385 13.70 -23.30 -4.15
CA ALA A 385 12.39 -23.35 -3.50
C ALA A 385 11.23 -22.82 -4.34
N VAL A 386 11.37 -22.80 -5.69
CA VAL A 386 10.32 -22.41 -6.66
C VAL A 386 9.02 -23.23 -6.50
N SER A 387 9.14 -24.47 -5.99
CA SER A 387 7.99 -25.39 -5.81
C SER A 387 7.00 -24.94 -4.72
N PHE A 388 7.32 -23.96 -3.91
CA PHE A 388 6.45 -23.47 -2.84
C PHE A 388 5.63 -22.23 -3.21
N ASP A 389 5.90 -21.61 -4.36
CA ASP A 389 5.01 -20.57 -4.88
C ASP A 389 3.69 -21.20 -5.29
N GLN A 390 2.62 -20.48 -5.02
CA GLN A 390 1.30 -20.91 -5.41
C GLN A 390 0.66 -19.84 -6.29
N THR A 391 0.25 -20.27 -7.49
CA THR A 391 -0.58 -19.46 -8.36
C THR A 391 -2.04 -19.83 -8.13
N PHE A 392 -2.83 -18.83 -7.82
CA PHE A 392 -4.27 -18.94 -7.61
C PHE A 392 -5.02 -18.64 -8.91
N PRO A 393 -6.09 -19.37 -9.21
CA PRO A 393 -6.87 -19.17 -10.41
C PRO A 393 -7.60 -17.83 -10.41
N ALA A 394 -8.17 -17.49 -11.56
CA ALA A 394 -9.05 -16.34 -11.69
C ALA A 394 -10.44 -16.67 -11.13
N GLU A 395 -11.07 -15.67 -10.49
CA GLU A 395 -12.35 -15.82 -9.84
C GLU A 395 -13.33 -14.71 -10.20
N TRP A 396 -14.63 -15.06 -10.16
CA TRP A 396 -15.75 -14.14 -10.27
C TRP A 396 -16.51 -14.08 -8.97
N LEU A 397 -16.72 -12.87 -8.45
CA LEU A 397 -17.58 -12.62 -7.29
C LEU A 397 -18.80 -11.83 -7.75
N MET A 398 -19.96 -12.16 -7.19
CA MET A 398 -21.20 -11.49 -7.52
C MET A 398 -21.82 -10.84 -6.29
N ASP A 399 -22.23 -9.58 -6.44
CA ASP A 399 -22.87 -8.80 -5.40
C ASP A 399 -24.28 -8.41 -5.85
N LEU A 400 -25.22 -8.41 -4.91
CA LEU A 400 -26.62 -8.07 -5.15
C LEU A 400 -27.11 -7.09 -4.10
N GLU A 401 -27.86 -6.06 -4.52
CA GLU A 401 -28.61 -5.20 -3.61
C GLU A 401 -30.05 -5.03 -4.12
N LEU A 402 -30.98 -4.96 -3.18
CA LEU A 402 -32.37 -4.57 -3.42
C LEU A 402 -32.76 -3.52 -2.37
N GLY A 403 -33.16 -2.36 -2.82
CA GLY A 403 -33.58 -1.27 -1.98
C GLY A 403 -35.01 -0.80 -2.29
N TYR A 404 -35.66 -0.23 -1.28
CA TYR A 404 -36.97 0.34 -1.36
C TYR A 404 -37.07 1.65 -0.59
N ASP A 405 -37.58 2.68 -1.22
CA ASP A 405 -37.86 3.99 -0.61
C ASP A 405 -39.22 3.97 0.09
N PHE A 406 -39.25 3.75 1.40
CA PHE A 406 -40.48 3.75 2.19
C PHE A 406 -41.13 5.14 2.20
N THR A 407 -40.32 6.17 2.26
CA THR A 407 -40.69 7.58 2.12
C THR A 407 -39.62 8.31 1.33
N ASP A 408 -39.82 9.59 1.01
CA ASP A 408 -38.80 10.43 0.37
C ASP A 408 -37.53 10.62 1.22
N SER A 409 -37.63 10.35 2.52
CA SER A 409 -36.54 10.50 3.50
C SER A 409 -36.00 9.15 4.02
N VAL A 410 -36.68 8.03 3.83
CA VAL A 410 -36.30 6.74 4.44
C VAL A 410 -36.18 5.66 3.37
N THR A 411 -34.99 5.13 3.23
CA THR A 411 -34.65 4.03 2.33
C THR A 411 -34.17 2.81 3.13
N GLY A 412 -34.73 1.64 2.83
CA GLY A 412 -34.23 0.35 3.30
C GLY A 412 -33.54 -0.41 2.19
N THR A 413 -32.41 -1.05 2.46
CA THR A 413 -31.66 -1.87 1.49
C THR A 413 -31.27 -3.20 2.12
N LEU A 414 -31.47 -4.28 1.37
CA LEU A 414 -30.91 -5.60 1.65
C LEU A 414 -29.82 -5.88 0.63
N GLY A 415 -28.68 -6.38 1.06
CA GLY A 415 -27.57 -6.66 0.18
C GLY A 415 -26.85 -7.94 0.53
N ALA A 416 -26.16 -8.48 -0.46
CA ALA A 416 -25.25 -9.60 -0.35
C ALA A 416 -24.01 -9.32 -1.19
N GLU A 417 -22.85 -9.33 -0.57
CA GLU A 417 -21.56 -9.33 -1.25
C GLU A 417 -21.08 -10.77 -1.38
N ASN A 418 -20.47 -11.09 -2.52
CA ASN A 418 -20.00 -12.44 -2.82
C ASN A 418 -21.11 -13.49 -2.58
N VAL A 419 -22.28 -13.28 -3.16
CA VAL A 419 -23.51 -14.06 -2.90
C VAL A 419 -23.36 -15.57 -3.14
N PHE A 420 -22.38 -15.99 -3.94
CA PHE A 420 -22.08 -17.39 -4.22
C PHE A 420 -21.05 -18.02 -3.27
N ASP A 421 -20.65 -17.30 -2.23
CA ASP A 421 -19.74 -17.80 -1.18
C ASP A 421 -18.39 -18.29 -1.73
N VAL A 422 -17.82 -17.56 -2.70
CA VAL A 422 -16.56 -17.89 -3.35
C VAL A 422 -15.39 -17.64 -2.40
N TYR A 423 -14.46 -18.58 -2.32
CA TYR A 423 -13.21 -18.50 -1.58
C TYR A 423 -12.02 -18.65 -2.53
N PRO A 424 -10.83 -18.13 -2.19
CA PRO A 424 -9.61 -18.51 -2.91
C PRO A 424 -9.31 -20.00 -2.68
N ASP A 425 -8.50 -20.60 -3.55
CA ASP A 425 -7.95 -21.93 -3.29
C ASP A 425 -7.22 -21.98 -1.96
N GLU A 426 -7.23 -23.14 -1.30
CA GLU A 426 -6.50 -23.35 -0.05
C GLU A 426 -4.99 -23.19 -0.25
N ASP A 427 -4.32 -22.61 0.75
CA ASP A 427 -2.87 -22.55 0.82
C ASP A 427 -2.28 -23.96 1.00
N ARG A 428 -1.45 -24.40 0.07
CA ARG A 428 -0.86 -25.74 0.07
C ARG A 428 0.41 -25.86 0.88
N ARG A 429 0.94 -24.73 1.38
CA ARG A 429 2.19 -24.68 2.14
C ARG A 429 2.02 -25.34 3.52
N SER A 430 2.87 -26.33 3.80
CA SER A 430 2.75 -27.15 5.02
C SER A 430 2.91 -26.35 6.30
N GLY A 431 3.78 -25.33 6.33
CA GLY A 431 4.00 -24.48 7.50
C GLY A 431 2.79 -23.62 7.82
N GLN A 432 2.09 -23.10 6.82
CA GLN A 432 0.86 -22.33 6.99
C GLN A 432 -0.26 -23.23 7.53
N ARG A 433 -0.45 -24.39 6.95
CA ARG A 433 -1.47 -25.36 7.39
C ARG A 433 -1.22 -25.89 8.79
N ALA A 434 0.02 -26.11 9.16
CA ALA A 434 0.38 -26.53 10.54
C ALA A 434 0.01 -25.48 11.59
N ASN A 435 -0.09 -24.20 11.21
CA ASN A 435 -0.52 -23.10 12.07
C ASN A 435 -2.02 -22.77 11.92
N GLY A 436 -2.80 -23.61 11.25
CA GLY A 436 -4.24 -23.44 11.08
C GLY A 436 -4.65 -22.42 10.01
N ILE A 437 -3.72 -21.92 9.21
CA ILE A 437 -3.99 -21.00 8.10
C ILE A 437 -4.44 -21.81 6.89
N VAL A 438 -5.71 -21.70 6.54
CA VAL A 438 -6.32 -22.46 5.43
C VAL A 438 -6.16 -21.74 4.10
N TYR A 439 -6.38 -20.43 4.09
CA TYR A 439 -6.35 -19.61 2.89
C TYR A 439 -5.08 -18.75 2.84
N PRO A 440 -4.68 -18.24 1.65
CA PRO A 440 -3.55 -17.34 1.54
C PRO A 440 -3.75 -16.10 2.42
N GLN A 441 -2.70 -15.67 3.10
CA GLN A 441 -2.75 -14.53 4.01
C GLN A 441 -3.22 -13.24 3.31
N PHE A 442 -2.92 -13.13 2.02
CA PHE A 442 -3.32 -12.02 1.18
C PHE A 442 -4.10 -12.55 -0.02
N SER A 443 -5.35 -12.16 -0.15
CA SER A 443 -6.19 -12.42 -1.31
C SER A 443 -6.73 -11.10 -1.88
N PRO A 444 -6.75 -10.90 -3.20
CA PRO A 444 -7.23 -9.66 -3.82
C PRO A 444 -8.73 -9.41 -3.58
N PHE A 445 -9.47 -10.41 -3.12
CA PHE A 445 -10.90 -10.33 -2.81
C PHE A 445 -11.27 -10.84 -1.40
N GLY A 446 -10.26 -11.09 -0.54
CA GLY A 446 -10.45 -11.62 0.80
C GLY A 446 -10.73 -13.12 0.84
N TYR A 447 -11.09 -13.62 2.02
CA TYR A 447 -11.39 -15.04 2.29
C TYR A 447 -12.51 -15.20 3.32
N ASN A 448 -13.40 -14.20 3.44
CA ASN A 448 -14.49 -14.23 4.42
C ASN A 448 -15.76 -14.86 3.86
N GLY A 449 -15.80 -15.23 2.56
CA GLY A 449 -16.97 -15.75 1.92
C GLY A 449 -18.07 -14.70 1.73
N ALA A 450 -19.33 -15.17 1.71
CA ALA A 450 -20.50 -14.31 1.51
C ALA A 450 -20.77 -13.42 2.73
N PHE A 451 -21.13 -12.16 2.47
CA PHE A 451 -21.54 -11.20 3.49
C PHE A 451 -22.94 -10.65 3.20
N TYR A 452 -23.87 -10.84 4.13
CA TYR A 452 -25.24 -10.36 4.01
C TYR A 452 -25.49 -9.19 4.95
N TYR A 453 -26.19 -8.18 4.49
CA TYR A 453 -26.46 -6.99 5.30
C TYR A 453 -27.82 -6.35 5.04
N GLY A 454 -28.32 -5.63 6.04
CA GLY A 454 -29.45 -4.71 5.93
C GLY A 454 -29.00 -3.30 6.31
N ARG A 455 -29.41 -2.31 5.51
CA ARG A 455 -29.09 -0.89 5.73
C ARG A 455 -30.39 -0.07 5.72
N VAL A 456 -30.50 0.86 6.68
CA VAL A 456 -31.53 1.90 6.66
C VAL A 456 -30.83 3.27 6.55
N ALA A 457 -31.19 4.03 5.53
CA ALA A 457 -30.71 5.39 5.33
C ALA A 457 -31.86 6.36 5.59
N VAL A 458 -31.57 7.41 6.40
CA VAL A 458 -32.52 8.49 6.69
C VAL A 458 -31.87 9.80 6.23
N ARG A 459 -32.58 10.57 5.41
CA ARG A 459 -32.19 11.90 4.94
C ARG A 459 -33.00 12.94 5.71
N PHE A 460 -32.33 13.91 6.30
CA PHE A 460 -32.91 15.01 7.07
C PHE A 460 -33.01 16.28 6.23
#